data_dcc0d6b7cee7dc7195697dca4a36dda5
#
_entry.id   dcc0d6b7cee7dc7195697dca4a36dda5
#
_cell.length_a   1.000
_cell.length_b   1.000
_cell.length_c   1.000
_cell.angle_alpha   90.00
_cell.angle_beta   90.00
_cell.angle_gamma   90.00
#
_symmetry.space_group_name_H-M   'P 1'
#
loop_
_entity.id
_entity.type
_entity.pdbx_description
1 polymer ?
#
loop_
_entity_poly.entity_id
_entity_poly.type
_entity_poly.pdbx_seq_one_letter_code
_entity_poly.pdbx_strand_id
1 'polypeptide(L)'
;MHNIDHQLLLLLAGLFSLLVIASLIGYLLSLRKQNETIANLNARIRAWWVMCIISVFAMLIGPIGSVILFALMSFYALRECVTLTPTRRGDHEALFWCFFVILPLQYLLVGIEWYSLFVIFIPVYAFLFIPARIALASDTTHFLERSAKIQWSLMIAVYCVSHAPALLMIDIPGFAGENIKLVLFMMIVVQISDVLQYVFGKLWGKRPIVPKLSPNKTVEGFVGGILSASLVGAALFWVTPFSMIQAFFISLLITLLGFAGGLCMSAIKRDRGVKDFGAMLEGHGGMMDRIDSLCFAAPVFFHVVRYFYT
;
A
#
# COMPACT_ATOMS: atom_id res chain seq x y z
N MET A 1 9.05 -28.41 -5.20
CA MET A 1 7.66 -28.04 -4.89
C MET A 1 7.62 -27.63 -3.43
N HIS A 2 7.49 -26.32 -3.12
CA HIS A 2 7.26 -25.89 -1.75
C HIS A 2 5.93 -26.51 -1.29
N ASN A 3 5.96 -27.27 -0.19
CA ASN A 3 4.72 -27.63 0.50
C ASN A 3 4.05 -26.32 0.90
N ILE A 4 2.93 -26.01 0.25
CA ILE A 4 2.12 -24.85 0.64
C ILE A 4 1.64 -25.15 2.05
N ASP A 5 2.09 -24.32 3.00
CA ASP A 5 1.75 -24.49 4.41
C ASP A 5 0.22 -24.45 4.59
N HIS A 6 -0.30 -25.35 5.42
CA HIS A 6 -1.73 -25.47 5.72
C HIS A 6 -2.33 -24.14 6.22
N GLN A 7 -1.57 -23.36 6.98
CA GLN A 7 -1.98 -22.03 7.46
C GLN A 7 -2.15 -21.03 6.31
N LEU A 8 -1.22 -21.02 5.35
CA LEU A 8 -1.32 -20.17 4.16
C LEU A 8 -2.55 -20.55 3.32
N LEU A 9 -2.81 -21.85 3.15
CA LEU A 9 -4.02 -22.32 2.45
C LEU A 9 -5.30 -21.88 3.14
N LEU A 10 -5.37 -21.99 4.47
CA LEU A 10 -6.52 -21.53 5.24
C LEU A 10 -6.73 -20.01 5.11
N LEU A 11 -5.66 -19.22 5.15
CA LEU A 11 -5.72 -17.77 4.99
C LEU A 11 -6.25 -17.40 3.60
N LEU A 12 -5.71 -18.01 2.54
CA LEU A 12 -6.16 -17.80 1.17
C LEU A 12 -7.60 -18.27 0.96
N ALA A 13 -7.97 -19.44 1.51
CA ALA A 13 -9.35 -19.93 1.45
C ALA A 13 -10.32 -18.97 2.13
N GLY A 14 -9.95 -18.40 3.28
CA GLY A 14 -10.73 -17.37 3.98
C GLY A 14 -10.91 -16.11 3.12
N LEU A 15 -9.83 -15.61 2.50
CA LEU A 15 -9.85 -14.45 1.62
C LEU A 15 -10.75 -14.67 0.39
N PHE A 16 -10.58 -15.81 -0.30
CA PHE A 16 -11.42 -16.11 -1.47
C PHE A 16 -12.88 -16.38 -1.09
N SER A 17 -13.15 -17.01 0.06
CA SER A 17 -14.51 -17.20 0.56
C SER A 17 -15.21 -15.86 0.80
N LEU A 18 -14.49 -14.88 1.38
CA LEU A 18 -15.01 -13.53 1.58
C LEU A 18 -15.34 -12.84 0.24
N LEU A 19 -14.48 -13.00 -0.78
CA LEU A 19 -14.73 -12.47 -2.12
C LEU A 19 -15.94 -13.14 -2.80
N VAL A 20 -16.11 -14.45 -2.63
CA VAL A 20 -17.29 -15.19 -3.13
C VAL A 20 -18.56 -14.67 -2.47
N ILE A 21 -18.55 -14.51 -1.15
CA ILE A 21 -19.71 -13.97 -0.39
C ILE A 21 -20.02 -12.53 -0.87
N ALA A 22 -19.00 -11.67 -1.00
CA ALA A 22 -19.20 -10.32 -1.51
C ALA A 22 -19.78 -10.32 -2.93
N SER A 23 -19.29 -11.22 -3.81
CA SER A 23 -19.80 -11.37 -5.18
C SER A 23 -21.27 -11.82 -5.20
N LEU A 24 -21.62 -12.77 -4.33
CA LEU A 24 -22.99 -13.26 -4.21
C LEU A 24 -23.92 -12.14 -3.73
N ILE A 25 -23.51 -11.38 -2.72
CA ILE A 25 -24.27 -10.22 -2.22
C ILE A 25 -24.45 -9.18 -3.34
N GLY A 26 -23.37 -8.81 -4.04
CA GLY A 26 -23.42 -7.87 -5.16
C GLY A 26 -24.36 -8.34 -6.29
N TYR A 27 -24.31 -9.63 -6.61
CA TYR A 27 -25.21 -10.24 -7.60
C TYR A 27 -26.68 -10.19 -7.15
N LEU A 28 -26.98 -10.62 -5.92
CA LEU A 28 -28.35 -10.60 -5.38
C LEU A 28 -28.94 -9.19 -5.31
N LEU A 29 -28.10 -8.20 -4.96
CA LEU A 29 -28.52 -6.79 -4.97
C LEU A 29 -28.79 -6.30 -6.38
N SER A 30 -28.03 -6.72 -7.39
CA SER A 30 -28.25 -6.34 -8.79
C SER A 30 -29.54 -6.91 -9.38
N LEU A 31 -30.01 -8.06 -8.87
CA LEU A 31 -31.30 -8.63 -9.25
C LEU A 31 -32.49 -7.84 -8.69
N ARG A 32 -32.31 -7.17 -7.53
CA ARG A 32 -33.38 -6.41 -6.87
C ARG A 32 -33.48 -4.95 -7.33
N LYS A 33 -32.32 -4.31 -7.58
CA LYS A 33 -32.25 -2.90 -8.00
C LYS A 33 -31.03 -2.70 -8.93
N GLN A 34 -31.25 -2.13 -10.10
CA GLN A 34 -30.19 -1.64 -10.98
C GLN A 34 -30.02 -0.14 -10.73
N ASN A 35 -29.00 0.23 -9.94
CA ASN A 35 -28.58 1.61 -9.74
C ASN A 35 -27.05 1.75 -9.81
N GLU A 36 -26.57 2.97 -9.99
CA GLU A 36 -25.12 3.26 -10.07
C GLU A 36 -24.32 2.76 -8.86
N THR A 37 -24.93 2.80 -7.67
CA THR A 37 -24.25 2.34 -6.44
C THR A 37 -23.95 0.85 -6.48
N ILE A 38 -24.89 0.04 -6.98
CA ILE A 38 -24.70 -1.41 -7.10
C ILE A 38 -23.74 -1.73 -8.25
N ALA A 39 -23.82 -0.99 -9.36
CA ALA A 39 -22.85 -1.13 -10.46
C ALA A 39 -21.43 -0.84 -9.99
N ASN A 40 -21.23 0.25 -9.25
CA ASN A 40 -19.95 0.59 -8.63
C ASN A 40 -19.46 -0.47 -7.62
N LEU A 41 -20.37 -1.02 -6.80
CA LEU A 41 -20.01 -2.11 -5.86
C LEU A 41 -19.49 -3.34 -6.63
N ASN A 42 -20.20 -3.76 -7.67
CA ASN A 42 -19.82 -4.91 -8.48
C ASN A 42 -18.49 -4.67 -9.25
N ALA A 43 -18.26 -3.46 -9.76
CA ALA A 43 -16.98 -3.08 -10.36
C ALA A 43 -15.84 -3.20 -9.34
N ARG A 44 -16.06 -2.75 -8.12
CA ARG A 44 -15.09 -2.90 -7.02
C ARG A 44 -14.79 -4.36 -6.69
N ILE A 45 -15.80 -5.20 -6.59
CA ILE A 45 -15.62 -6.63 -6.31
C ILE A 45 -14.80 -7.29 -7.44
N ARG A 46 -15.08 -6.97 -8.71
CA ARG A 46 -14.29 -7.49 -9.85
C ARG A 46 -12.81 -7.06 -9.76
N ALA A 47 -12.55 -5.79 -9.45
CA ALA A 47 -11.18 -5.32 -9.29
C ALA A 47 -10.47 -6.01 -8.12
N TRP A 48 -11.16 -6.30 -7.01
CA TRP A 48 -10.61 -7.09 -5.91
C TRP A 48 -10.23 -8.51 -6.33
N TRP A 49 -11.06 -9.17 -7.14
CA TRP A 49 -10.72 -10.47 -7.70
C TRP A 49 -9.42 -10.43 -8.51
N VAL A 50 -9.29 -9.46 -9.40
CA VAL A 50 -8.07 -9.28 -10.22
C VAL A 50 -6.85 -9.05 -9.33
N MET A 51 -6.94 -8.14 -8.36
CA MET A 51 -5.84 -7.84 -7.43
C MET A 51 -5.43 -9.08 -6.62
N CYS A 52 -6.38 -9.82 -6.06
CA CYS A 52 -6.09 -11.04 -5.29
C CYS A 52 -5.46 -12.13 -6.15
N ILE A 53 -5.98 -12.38 -7.36
CA ILE A 53 -5.43 -13.39 -8.28
C ILE A 53 -3.99 -13.04 -8.66
N ILE A 54 -3.72 -11.78 -9.02
CA ILE A 54 -2.36 -11.33 -9.37
C ILE A 54 -1.42 -11.48 -8.17
N SER A 55 -1.88 -11.10 -6.96
CA SER A 55 -1.07 -11.23 -5.74
C SER A 55 -0.76 -12.68 -5.42
N VAL A 56 -1.74 -13.57 -5.48
CA VAL A 56 -1.54 -15.01 -5.25
C VAL A 56 -0.62 -15.62 -6.31
N PHE A 57 -0.79 -15.26 -7.58
CA PHE A 57 0.09 -15.72 -8.65
C PHE A 57 1.54 -15.28 -8.42
N ALA A 58 1.77 -14.03 -8.04
CA ALA A 58 3.10 -13.53 -7.70
C ALA A 58 3.72 -14.29 -6.51
N MET A 59 2.90 -14.61 -5.50
CA MET A 59 3.33 -15.40 -4.34
C MET A 59 3.68 -16.84 -4.71
N LEU A 60 2.97 -17.46 -5.66
CA LEU A 60 3.28 -18.83 -6.16
C LEU A 60 4.62 -18.89 -6.90
N ILE A 61 5.06 -17.80 -7.53
CA ILE A 61 6.40 -17.68 -8.13
C ILE A 61 7.48 -17.60 -7.02
N GLY A 62 7.08 -17.26 -5.79
CA GLY A 62 7.96 -17.11 -4.65
C GLY A 62 8.39 -15.65 -4.37
N PRO A 63 9.48 -15.45 -3.60
CA PRO A 63 9.94 -14.10 -3.22
C PRO A 63 10.19 -13.17 -4.41
N ILE A 64 10.80 -13.70 -5.48
CA ILE A 64 11.08 -12.93 -6.70
C ILE A 64 9.79 -12.42 -7.34
N GLY A 65 8.74 -13.25 -7.41
CA GLY A 65 7.44 -12.85 -7.95
C GLY A 65 6.82 -11.69 -7.15
N SER A 66 6.90 -11.76 -5.84
CA SER A 66 6.44 -10.68 -4.96
C SER A 66 7.25 -9.40 -5.15
N VAL A 67 8.58 -9.48 -5.24
CA VAL A 67 9.44 -8.31 -5.50
C VAL A 67 9.09 -7.66 -6.84
N ILE A 68 8.90 -8.44 -7.91
CA ILE A 68 8.50 -7.94 -9.23
C ILE A 68 7.12 -7.28 -9.18
N LEU A 69 6.14 -7.89 -8.51
CA LEU A 69 4.80 -7.31 -8.37
C LEU A 69 4.85 -5.94 -7.71
N PHE A 70 5.54 -5.83 -6.57
CA PHE A 70 5.66 -4.56 -5.86
C PHE A 70 6.49 -3.53 -6.63
N ALA A 71 7.50 -3.95 -7.40
CA ALA A 71 8.24 -3.07 -8.30
C ALA A 71 7.33 -2.47 -9.39
N LEU A 72 6.46 -3.28 -10.00
CA LEU A 72 5.47 -2.81 -10.96
C LEU A 72 4.44 -1.87 -10.32
N MET A 73 3.94 -2.22 -9.13
CA MET A 73 3.04 -1.34 -8.38
C MET A 73 3.69 0.02 -8.09
N SER A 74 4.95 0.04 -7.65
CA SER A 74 5.73 1.25 -7.43
C SER A 74 5.96 2.04 -8.72
N PHE A 75 6.21 1.38 -9.84
CA PHE A 75 6.37 2.04 -11.13
C PHE A 75 5.10 2.81 -11.53
N TYR A 76 3.94 2.17 -11.43
CA TYR A 76 2.67 2.83 -11.74
C TYR A 76 2.33 3.93 -10.73
N ALA A 77 2.54 3.70 -9.44
CA ALA A 77 2.33 4.70 -8.40
C ALA A 77 3.23 5.93 -8.58
N LEU A 78 4.52 5.72 -8.87
CA LEU A 78 5.45 6.81 -9.16
C LEU A 78 5.02 7.60 -10.41
N ARG A 79 4.62 6.90 -11.48
CA ARG A 79 4.10 7.52 -12.69
C ARG A 79 2.87 8.39 -12.39
N GLU A 80 1.92 7.90 -11.62
CA GLU A 80 0.73 8.66 -11.23
C GLU A 80 1.08 9.89 -10.41
N CYS A 81 1.96 9.77 -9.42
CA CYS A 81 2.43 10.92 -8.63
C CYS A 81 3.11 11.98 -9.49
N VAL A 82 3.98 11.57 -10.42
CA VAL A 82 4.71 12.48 -11.30
C VAL A 82 3.78 13.16 -12.31
N THR A 83 2.79 12.45 -12.86
CA THR A 83 1.85 13.02 -13.84
C THR A 83 0.94 14.09 -13.24
N LEU A 84 0.69 14.05 -11.94
CA LEU A 84 -0.07 15.10 -11.24
C LEU A 84 0.76 16.35 -10.94
N THR A 85 2.06 16.29 -11.13
CA THR A 85 2.95 17.43 -10.86
C THR A 85 3.47 18.04 -12.16
N PRO A 86 3.36 19.38 -12.35
CA PRO A 86 3.95 20.03 -13.50
C PRO A 86 5.46 19.75 -13.56
N THR A 87 5.91 19.13 -14.62
CA THR A 87 7.33 18.87 -14.89
C THR A 87 7.82 19.77 -16.01
N ARG A 88 9.12 20.09 -15.98
CA ARG A 88 9.80 20.87 -17.01
C ARG A 88 10.83 20.01 -17.74
N ARG A 89 11.31 20.49 -18.89
CA ARG A 89 12.33 19.75 -19.65
C ARG A 89 13.58 19.43 -18.84
N GLY A 90 13.98 20.32 -17.92
CA GLY A 90 15.13 20.12 -17.03
C GLY A 90 14.94 18.97 -16.01
N ASP A 91 13.71 18.50 -15.80
CA ASP A 91 13.42 17.41 -14.86
C ASP A 91 13.45 16.04 -15.55
N HIS A 92 13.40 15.99 -16.89
CA HIS A 92 13.23 14.73 -17.62
C HIS A 92 14.37 13.72 -17.36
N GLU A 93 15.61 14.20 -17.25
CA GLU A 93 16.73 13.32 -16.94
C GLU A 93 16.68 12.80 -15.48
N ALA A 94 16.31 13.65 -14.52
CA ALA A 94 16.11 13.22 -13.14
C ALA A 94 14.98 12.18 -13.05
N LEU A 95 13.89 12.38 -13.78
CA LEU A 95 12.80 11.40 -13.87
C LEU A 95 13.24 10.10 -14.54
N PHE A 96 14.05 10.17 -15.60
CA PHE A 96 14.65 8.98 -16.21
C PHE A 96 15.42 8.15 -15.17
N TRP A 97 16.27 8.80 -14.35
CA TRP A 97 16.98 8.14 -13.27
C TRP A 97 16.05 7.54 -12.22
N CYS A 98 14.96 8.23 -11.86
CA CYS A 98 13.98 7.71 -10.90
C CYS A 98 13.33 6.40 -11.37
N PHE A 99 12.88 6.37 -12.64
CA PHE A 99 12.13 5.23 -13.17
C PHE A 99 12.99 4.05 -13.60
N PHE A 100 14.15 4.32 -14.22
CA PHE A 100 14.93 3.29 -14.90
C PHE A 100 16.20 2.88 -14.16
N VAL A 101 16.59 3.61 -13.12
CA VAL A 101 17.78 3.29 -12.32
C VAL A 101 17.43 3.13 -10.84
N ILE A 102 16.88 4.17 -10.21
CA ILE A 102 16.67 4.19 -8.76
C ILE A 102 15.61 3.17 -8.36
N LEU A 103 14.47 3.14 -9.03
CA LEU A 103 13.40 2.19 -8.73
C LEU A 103 13.86 0.74 -8.94
N PRO A 104 14.41 0.32 -10.10
CA PRO A 104 14.88 -1.06 -10.26
C PRO A 104 15.98 -1.43 -9.27
N LEU A 105 16.92 -0.52 -8.99
CA LEU A 105 18.00 -0.78 -8.04
C LEU A 105 17.46 -0.96 -6.61
N GLN A 106 16.49 -0.16 -6.17
CA GLN A 106 15.84 -0.34 -4.87
C GLN A 106 15.24 -1.74 -4.72
N TYR A 107 14.54 -2.23 -5.73
CA TYR A 107 13.95 -3.57 -5.71
C TYR A 107 14.98 -4.69 -5.92
N LEU A 108 16.07 -4.42 -6.64
CA LEU A 108 17.20 -5.33 -6.71
C LEU A 108 17.83 -5.52 -5.32
N LEU A 109 18.01 -4.43 -4.54
CA LEU A 109 18.53 -4.50 -3.17
C LEU A 109 17.65 -5.34 -2.26
N VAL A 110 16.32 -5.28 -2.43
CA VAL A 110 15.39 -6.18 -1.76
C VAL A 110 15.63 -7.63 -2.20
N GLY A 111 15.71 -7.87 -3.51
CA GLY A 111 15.88 -9.22 -4.05
C GLY A 111 17.18 -9.92 -3.69
N ILE A 112 18.28 -9.16 -3.48
CA ILE A 112 19.58 -9.68 -3.03
C ILE A 112 19.78 -9.56 -1.51
N GLU A 113 18.75 -9.16 -0.77
CA GLU A 113 18.69 -9.07 0.70
C GLU A 113 19.76 -8.13 1.30
N TRP A 114 20.20 -7.11 0.55
CA TRP A 114 21.19 -6.14 1.04
C TRP A 114 20.56 -5.03 1.88
N TYR A 115 20.19 -5.37 3.11
CA TYR A 115 19.46 -4.48 4.02
C TYR A 115 20.11 -3.12 4.24
N SER A 116 21.43 -3.08 4.55
CA SER A 116 22.10 -1.83 4.92
C SER A 116 22.01 -0.77 3.81
N LEU A 117 22.22 -1.17 2.56
CA LEU A 117 22.10 -0.26 1.42
C LEU A 117 20.64 0.03 1.07
N PHE A 118 19.76 -0.98 1.15
CA PHE A 118 18.32 -0.83 0.91
C PHE A 118 17.71 0.33 1.72
N VAL A 119 18.01 0.40 3.02
CA VAL A 119 17.39 1.40 3.92
C VAL A 119 17.89 2.82 3.63
N ILE A 120 19.17 3.00 3.24
CA ILE A 120 19.75 4.32 3.04
C ILE A 120 19.79 4.77 1.57
N PHE A 121 19.52 3.87 0.62
CA PHE A 121 19.70 4.13 -0.81
C PHE A 121 18.84 5.31 -1.29
N ILE A 122 17.53 5.26 -1.09
CA ILE A 122 16.65 6.35 -1.51
C ILE A 122 16.75 7.55 -0.56
N PRO A 123 16.63 7.42 0.79
CA PRO A 123 16.63 8.58 1.67
C PRO A 123 17.94 9.34 1.76
N VAL A 124 19.07 8.74 1.34
CA VAL A 124 20.37 9.41 1.35
C VAL A 124 20.90 9.58 -0.08
N TYR A 125 21.20 8.50 -0.79
CA TYR A 125 21.90 8.61 -2.08
C TYR A 125 21.01 9.22 -3.17
N ALA A 126 19.80 8.70 -3.36
CA ALA A 126 18.88 9.27 -4.36
C ALA A 126 18.42 10.67 -3.95
N PHE A 127 18.20 10.90 -2.65
CA PHE A 127 17.80 12.21 -2.12
C PHE A 127 18.83 13.30 -2.45
N LEU A 128 20.13 13.01 -2.38
CA LEU A 128 21.19 13.96 -2.74
C LEU A 128 21.42 14.03 -4.27
N PHE A 129 21.29 12.89 -4.95
CA PHE A 129 21.55 12.80 -6.39
C PHE A 129 20.51 13.56 -7.23
N ILE A 130 19.20 13.43 -6.91
CA ILE A 130 18.14 14.01 -7.73
C ILE A 130 18.22 15.53 -7.84
N PRO A 131 18.35 16.32 -6.75
CA PRO A 131 18.49 17.76 -6.89
C PRO A 131 19.79 18.18 -7.60
N ALA A 132 20.89 17.45 -7.37
CA ALA A 132 22.14 17.70 -8.11
C ALA A 132 21.92 17.50 -9.61
N ARG A 133 21.19 16.45 -10.01
CA ARG A 133 20.87 16.18 -11.42
C ARG A 133 19.96 17.23 -12.05
N ILE A 134 18.96 17.71 -11.30
CA ILE A 134 18.08 18.82 -11.74
C ILE A 134 18.89 20.11 -11.88
N ALA A 135 19.80 20.40 -10.95
CA ALA A 135 20.63 21.61 -10.99
C ALA A 135 21.52 21.67 -12.23
N LEU A 136 22.04 20.52 -12.71
CA LEU A 136 22.85 20.43 -13.93
C LEU A 136 22.07 20.87 -15.19
N ALA A 137 20.74 20.86 -15.17
CA ALA A 137 19.93 21.38 -16.25
C ALA A 137 19.88 22.93 -16.30
N SER A 138 20.47 23.61 -15.31
CA SER A 138 20.57 25.08 -15.21
C SER A 138 19.21 25.82 -15.22
N ASP A 139 18.09 25.13 -14.94
CA ASP A 139 16.76 25.72 -14.81
C ASP A 139 16.43 25.95 -13.34
N THR A 140 16.62 27.19 -12.88
CA THR A 140 16.41 27.58 -11.48
C THR A 140 14.94 27.85 -11.13
N THR A 141 14.04 27.86 -12.13
CA THR A 141 12.62 28.18 -11.94
C THR A 141 11.94 27.13 -11.06
N HIS A 142 11.44 27.54 -9.89
CA HIS A 142 10.81 26.65 -8.91
C HIS A 142 11.65 25.42 -8.54
N PHE A 143 12.97 25.56 -8.53
CA PHE A 143 13.92 24.45 -8.35
C PHE A 143 13.62 23.62 -7.11
N LEU A 144 13.48 24.26 -5.93
CA LEU A 144 13.23 23.57 -4.67
C LEU A 144 11.89 22.83 -4.70
N GLU A 145 10.85 23.46 -5.23
CA GLU A 145 9.52 22.87 -5.33
C GLU A 145 9.50 21.65 -6.25
N ARG A 146 10.12 21.74 -7.42
CA ARG A 146 10.24 20.62 -8.39
C ARG A 146 11.03 19.46 -7.79
N SER A 147 12.18 19.77 -7.20
CA SER A 147 13.05 18.79 -6.55
C SER A 147 12.32 18.08 -5.40
N ALA A 148 11.67 18.83 -4.51
CA ALA A 148 10.91 18.27 -3.40
C ALA A 148 9.76 17.37 -3.84
N LYS A 149 9.04 17.73 -4.91
CA LYS A 149 7.95 16.90 -5.47
C LYS A 149 8.46 15.55 -6.00
N ILE A 150 9.57 15.56 -6.74
CA ILE A 150 10.17 14.32 -7.26
C ILE A 150 10.68 13.45 -6.11
N GLN A 151 11.37 14.04 -5.14
CA GLN A 151 11.86 13.32 -3.96
C GLN A 151 10.72 12.74 -3.12
N TRP A 152 9.66 13.51 -2.89
CA TRP A 152 8.47 13.03 -2.18
C TRP A 152 7.82 11.86 -2.91
N SER A 153 7.63 11.98 -4.23
CA SER A 153 7.04 10.91 -5.04
C SER A 153 7.89 9.63 -4.97
N LEU A 154 9.22 9.75 -5.05
CA LEU A 154 10.15 8.62 -4.94
C LEU A 154 10.10 7.98 -3.56
N MET A 155 10.07 8.78 -2.49
CA MET A 155 9.95 8.30 -1.12
C MET A 155 8.66 7.51 -0.91
N ILE A 156 7.52 8.05 -1.30
CA ILE A 156 6.22 7.41 -1.03
C ILE A 156 5.97 6.22 -1.96
N ALA A 157 6.14 6.41 -3.27
CA ALA A 157 5.76 5.39 -4.24
C ALA A 157 6.79 4.26 -4.40
N VAL A 158 8.07 4.49 -4.03
CA VAL A 158 9.12 3.49 -4.20
C VAL A 158 9.68 3.03 -2.86
N TYR A 159 10.25 3.94 -2.08
CA TYR A 159 10.91 3.57 -0.81
C TYR A 159 9.92 2.95 0.17
N CYS A 160 8.81 3.63 0.47
CA CYS A 160 7.83 3.13 1.43
C CYS A 160 7.19 1.81 0.95
N VAL A 161 6.82 1.72 -0.32
CA VAL A 161 6.19 0.51 -0.89
C VAL A 161 7.16 -0.67 -0.90
N SER A 162 8.46 -0.44 -1.15
CA SER A 162 9.47 -1.50 -1.20
C SER A 162 9.68 -2.22 0.15
N HIS A 163 9.25 -1.63 1.27
CA HIS A 163 9.27 -2.29 2.58
C HIS A 163 8.28 -3.45 2.70
N ALA A 164 7.22 -3.49 1.88
CA ALA A 164 6.29 -4.61 1.88
C ALA A 164 6.98 -5.92 1.42
N PRO A 165 7.59 -6.01 0.24
CA PRO A 165 8.34 -7.19 -0.15
C PRO A 165 9.66 -7.35 0.64
N ALA A 166 10.23 -6.28 1.24
CA ALA A 166 11.38 -6.39 2.09
C ALA A 166 11.14 -7.22 3.37
N LEU A 167 9.89 -7.42 3.78
CA LEU A 167 9.55 -8.39 4.84
C LEU A 167 10.06 -9.80 4.52
N LEU A 168 10.19 -10.15 3.23
CA LEU A 168 10.68 -11.46 2.80
C LEU A 168 12.17 -11.68 3.09
N MET A 169 12.95 -10.59 3.27
CA MET A 169 14.38 -10.66 3.58
C MET A 169 14.69 -10.74 5.08
N ILE A 170 13.67 -10.73 5.93
CA ILE A 170 13.85 -10.78 7.39
C ILE A 170 14.06 -12.23 7.81
N ASP A 171 15.14 -12.50 8.53
CA ASP A 171 15.35 -13.80 9.18
C ASP A 171 14.75 -13.77 10.59
N ILE A 172 13.66 -14.53 10.78
CA ILE A 172 12.93 -14.59 12.05
C ILE A 172 13.11 -16.00 12.63
N PRO A 173 13.75 -16.14 13.80
CA PRO A 173 13.91 -17.44 14.46
C PRO A 173 12.57 -18.16 14.66
N GLY A 174 12.50 -19.40 14.16
CA GLY A 174 11.27 -20.21 14.25
C GLY A 174 10.17 -19.88 13.22
N PHE A 175 10.43 -18.91 12.31
CA PHE A 175 9.46 -18.50 11.27
C PHE A 175 10.10 -18.50 9.86
N ALA A 176 11.20 -19.22 9.69
CA ALA A 176 11.95 -19.26 8.45
C ALA A 176 11.12 -19.80 7.27
N GLY A 177 11.12 -19.06 6.15
CA GLY A 177 10.36 -19.41 4.94
C GLY A 177 8.87 -19.06 4.99
N GLU A 178 8.36 -18.52 6.09
CA GLU A 178 6.96 -18.17 6.30
C GLU A 178 6.65 -16.67 6.14
N ASN A 179 7.65 -15.86 5.84
CA ASN A 179 7.57 -14.39 5.79
C ASN A 179 6.49 -13.86 4.84
N ILE A 180 6.09 -14.64 3.83
CA ILE A 180 4.98 -14.30 2.94
C ILE A 180 3.67 -14.08 3.71
N LYS A 181 3.49 -14.79 4.84
CA LYS A 181 2.34 -14.61 5.74
C LYS A 181 2.33 -13.22 6.37
N LEU A 182 3.52 -12.64 6.68
CA LEU A 182 3.61 -11.27 7.20
C LEU A 182 3.18 -10.23 6.17
N VAL A 183 3.56 -10.42 4.90
CA VAL A 183 3.11 -9.55 3.81
C VAL A 183 1.58 -9.61 3.68
N LEU A 184 1.02 -10.82 3.68
CA LEU A 184 -0.44 -11.02 3.64
C LEU A 184 -1.14 -10.43 4.86
N PHE A 185 -0.62 -10.69 6.07
CA PHE A 185 -1.15 -10.13 7.31
C PHE A 185 -1.24 -8.61 7.24
N MET A 186 -0.15 -7.94 6.86
CA MET A 186 -0.13 -6.49 6.72
C MET A 186 -1.16 -6.00 5.69
N MET A 187 -1.18 -6.62 4.50
CA MET A 187 -2.12 -6.25 3.43
C MET A 187 -3.57 -6.42 3.88
N ILE A 188 -3.91 -7.55 4.52
CA ILE A 188 -5.27 -7.84 5.01
C ILE A 188 -5.67 -6.82 6.06
N VAL A 189 -4.83 -6.56 7.06
CA VAL A 189 -5.13 -5.63 8.16
C VAL A 189 -5.36 -4.20 7.62
N VAL A 190 -4.48 -3.71 6.73
CA VAL A 190 -4.62 -2.39 6.10
C VAL A 190 -5.93 -2.30 5.32
N GLN A 191 -6.21 -3.27 4.46
CA GLN A 191 -7.38 -3.22 3.59
C GLN A 191 -8.70 -3.39 4.35
N ILE A 192 -8.72 -4.29 5.34
CA ILE A 192 -9.90 -4.45 6.21
C ILE A 192 -10.14 -3.17 7.02
N SER A 193 -9.09 -2.49 7.47
CA SER A 193 -9.22 -1.21 8.17
C SER A 193 -9.93 -0.17 7.30
N ASP A 194 -9.55 -0.01 6.05
CA ASP A 194 -10.18 0.95 5.14
C ASP A 194 -11.65 0.60 4.88
N VAL A 195 -11.96 -0.68 4.68
CA VAL A 195 -13.34 -1.15 4.51
C VAL A 195 -14.18 -0.90 5.77
N LEU A 196 -13.67 -1.27 6.94
CA LEU A 196 -14.39 -1.10 8.21
C LEU A 196 -14.57 0.37 8.57
N GLN A 197 -13.56 1.22 8.35
CA GLN A 197 -13.70 2.67 8.53
C GLN A 197 -14.83 3.24 7.65
N TYR A 198 -14.94 2.78 6.40
CA TYR A 198 -16.02 3.17 5.52
C TYR A 198 -17.39 2.67 6.03
N VAL A 199 -17.49 1.41 6.45
CA VAL A 199 -18.74 0.80 6.95
C VAL A 199 -19.21 1.51 8.22
N PHE A 200 -18.33 1.63 9.23
CA PHE A 200 -18.68 2.34 10.47
C PHE A 200 -19.02 3.81 10.23
N GLY A 201 -18.23 4.47 9.35
CA GLY A 201 -18.52 5.86 8.96
C GLY A 201 -19.86 6.04 8.26
N LYS A 202 -20.29 5.05 7.45
CA LYS A 202 -21.57 5.09 6.74
C LYS A 202 -22.76 4.80 7.66
N LEU A 203 -22.58 3.87 8.62
CA LEU A 203 -23.66 3.44 9.52
C LEU A 203 -23.85 4.38 10.72
N TRP A 204 -22.75 4.84 11.31
CA TRP A 204 -22.78 5.59 12.57
C TRP A 204 -22.07 6.94 12.53
N GLY A 205 -21.43 7.30 11.39
CA GLY A 205 -20.66 8.53 11.26
C GLY A 205 -21.54 9.79 11.39
N LYS A 206 -21.16 10.65 12.33
CA LYS A 206 -21.81 11.94 12.59
C LYS A 206 -20.84 13.11 12.53
N ARG A 207 -19.60 12.91 12.98
CA ARG A 207 -18.57 13.96 13.13
C ARG A 207 -17.44 13.77 12.14
N PRO A 208 -17.35 14.59 11.07
CA PRO A 208 -16.22 14.52 10.14
C PRO A 208 -14.92 14.94 10.84
N ILE A 209 -13.81 14.16 10.59
CA ILE A 209 -12.50 14.47 11.17
C ILE A 209 -11.87 15.66 10.45
N VAL A 210 -11.88 15.67 9.12
CA VAL A 210 -11.25 16.67 8.26
C VAL A 210 -12.20 17.06 7.12
N PRO A 211 -13.23 17.88 7.40
CA PRO A 211 -14.33 18.15 6.45
C PRO A 211 -13.86 18.71 5.12
N LYS A 212 -12.86 19.59 5.13
CA LYS A 212 -12.31 20.24 3.92
C LYS A 212 -11.49 19.26 3.05
N LEU A 213 -10.92 18.24 3.65
CA LEU A 213 -10.03 17.29 2.98
C LEU A 213 -10.79 16.04 2.50
N SER A 214 -11.52 15.44 3.42
CA SER A 214 -12.29 14.22 3.20
C SER A 214 -13.58 14.26 4.04
N PRO A 215 -14.69 14.75 3.50
CA PRO A 215 -15.95 14.90 4.24
C PRO A 215 -16.54 13.58 4.72
N ASN A 216 -16.17 12.46 4.08
CA ASN A 216 -16.69 11.13 4.40
C ASN A 216 -15.91 10.41 5.50
N LYS A 217 -14.75 10.93 5.93
CA LYS A 217 -13.98 10.36 7.05
C LYS A 217 -14.50 10.92 8.37
N THR A 218 -15.12 10.06 9.19
CA THR A 218 -15.77 10.43 10.46
C THR A 218 -15.02 9.86 11.65
N VAL A 219 -15.18 10.47 12.83
CA VAL A 219 -14.58 10.01 14.10
C VAL A 219 -15.08 8.61 14.44
N GLU A 220 -16.37 8.35 14.27
CA GLU A 220 -16.99 7.06 14.53
C GLU A 220 -16.48 5.97 13.58
N GLY A 221 -16.26 6.33 12.31
CA GLY A 221 -15.64 5.45 11.32
C GLY A 221 -14.19 5.13 11.66
N PHE A 222 -13.43 6.15 12.08
CA PHE A 222 -12.04 6.01 12.50
C PHE A 222 -11.91 5.07 13.70
N VAL A 223 -12.61 5.37 14.80
CA VAL A 223 -12.51 4.56 16.03
C VAL A 223 -13.04 3.14 15.81
N GLY A 224 -14.25 3.01 15.25
CA GLY A 224 -14.87 1.69 15.02
C GLY A 224 -14.06 0.85 14.02
N GLY A 225 -13.63 1.45 12.91
CA GLY A 225 -12.87 0.75 11.88
C GLY A 225 -11.50 0.27 12.36
N ILE A 226 -10.74 1.15 13.03
CA ILE A 226 -9.39 0.82 13.53
C ILE A 226 -9.46 -0.26 14.63
N LEU A 227 -10.33 -0.11 15.61
CA LEU A 227 -10.45 -1.10 16.68
C LEU A 227 -10.90 -2.46 16.14
N SER A 228 -11.90 -2.48 15.26
CA SER A 228 -12.38 -3.74 14.66
C SER A 228 -11.31 -4.40 13.77
N ALA A 229 -10.56 -3.62 12.98
CA ALA A 229 -9.46 -4.17 12.18
C ALA A 229 -8.32 -4.68 13.06
N SER A 230 -8.03 -4.02 14.18
CA SER A 230 -7.03 -4.49 15.15
C SER A 230 -7.45 -5.80 15.82
N LEU A 231 -8.74 -6.00 16.08
CA LEU A 231 -9.27 -7.27 16.57
C LEU A 231 -9.18 -8.38 15.51
N VAL A 232 -9.44 -8.05 14.25
CA VAL A 232 -9.21 -9.01 13.13
C VAL A 232 -7.73 -9.39 13.06
N GLY A 233 -6.81 -8.43 13.15
CA GLY A 233 -5.38 -8.70 13.18
C GLY A 233 -4.98 -9.55 14.39
N ALA A 234 -5.56 -9.31 15.57
CA ALA A 234 -5.38 -10.17 16.75
C ALA A 234 -5.88 -11.61 16.48
N ALA A 235 -7.01 -11.77 15.80
CA ALA A 235 -7.53 -13.09 15.43
C ALA A 235 -6.64 -13.84 14.42
N LEU A 236 -5.84 -13.09 13.64
CA LEU A 236 -4.88 -13.64 12.68
C LEU A 236 -3.49 -13.93 13.28
N PHE A 237 -3.32 -13.90 14.61
CA PHE A 237 -2.02 -14.14 15.26
C PHE A 237 -1.36 -15.44 14.84
N TRP A 238 -2.13 -16.48 14.55
CA TRP A 238 -1.67 -17.82 14.16
C TRP A 238 -0.94 -17.90 12.83
N VAL A 239 -0.99 -16.86 11.97
CA VAL A 239 -0.20 -16.74 10.73
C VAL A 239 1.03 -15.85 10.89
N THR A 240 1.36 -15.46 12.11
CA THR A 240 2.45 -14.54 12.41
C THR A 240 3.31 -15.10 13.54
N PRO A 241 4.54 -14.63 13.74
CA PRO A 241 5.35 -14.98 14.89
C PRO A 241 4.90 -14.26 16.17
N PHE A 242 3.79 -13.52 16.13
CA PHE A 242 3.32 -12.68 17.23
C PHE A 242 2.38 -13.44 18.17
N SER A 243 2.41 -13.10 19.46
CA SER A 243 1.30 -13.46 20.35
C SER A 243 0.03 -12.67 19.98
N MET A 244 -1.14 -13.12 20.40
CA MET A 244 -2.42 -12.47 20.13
C MET A 244 -2.44 -10.98 20.55
N ILE A 245 -1.83 -10.67 21.70
CA ILE A 245 -1.73 -9.29 22.21
C ILE A 245 -0.79 -8.46 21.34
N GLN A 246 0.36 -9.00 20.95
CA GLN A 246 1.30 -8.33 20.05
C GLN A 246 0.67 -8.09 18.67
N ALA A 247 -0.02 -9.09 18.12
CA ALA A 247 -0.74 -8.95 16.85
C ALA A 247 -1.81 -7.83 16.92
N PHE A 248 -2.51 -7.68 18.06
CA PHE A 248 -3.45 -6.57 18.27
C PHE A 248 -2.76 -5.21 18.20
N PHE A 249 -1.68 -5.00 18.97
CA PHE A 249 -1.00 -3.71 19.01
C PHE A 249 -0.26 -3.38 17.72
N ILE A 250 0.32 -4.38 17.06
CA ILE A 250 0.94 -4.21 15.73
C ILE A 250 -0.13 -3.83 14.70
N SER A 251 -1.29 -4.49 14.71
CA SER A 251 -2.41 -4.14 13.84
C SER A 251 -2.96 -2.75 14.13
N LEU A 252 -3.05 -2.35 15.39
CA LEU A 252 -3.43 -1.01 15.80
C LEU A 252 -2.46 0.03 15.20
N LEU A 253 -1.15 -0.21 15.30
CA LEU A 253 -0.13 0.65 14.72
C LEU A 253 -0.26 0.74 13.19
N ILE A 254 -0.39 -0.39 12.50
CA ILE A 254 -0.56 -0.47 11.04
C ILE A 254 -1.78 0.34 10.59
N THR A 255 -2.92 0.16 11.27
CA THR A 255 -4.19 0.80 10.89
C THR A 255 -4.19 2.31 11.14
N LEU A 256 -3.55 2.76 12.24
CA LEU A 256 -3.33 4.19 12.50
C LEU A 256 -2.47 4.86 11.43
N LEU A 257 -1.38 4.19 11.05
CA LEU A 257 -0.49 4.68 9.98
C LEU A 257 -1.17 4.65 8.61
N GLY A 258 -1.95 3.60 8.32
CA GLY A 258 -2.75 3.51 7.09
C GLY A 258 -3.74 4.68 6.98
N PHE A 259 -4.44 4.99 8.07
CA PHE A 259 -5.32 6.16 8.11
C PHE A 259 -4.57 7.47 7.85
N ALA A 260 -3.38 7.66 8.47
CA ALA A 260 -2.54 8.84 8.24
C ALA A 260 -2.08 8.93 6.78
N GLY A 261 -1.68 7.79 6.17
CA GLY A 261 -1.34 7.69 4.76
C GLY A 261 -2.48 8.13 3.85
N GLY A 262 -3.67 7.56 4.04
CA GLY A 262 -4.87 7.94 3.29
C GLY A 262 -5.28 9.41 3.48
N LEU A 263 -4.98 10.04 4.63
CA LEU A 263 -5.16 11.49 4.82
C LEU A 263 -4.14 12.30 4.02
N CYS A 264 -2.85 11.93 4.10
CA CYS A 264 -1.78 12.59 3.33
C CYS A 264 -2.06 12.54 1.83
N MET A 265 -2.41 11.37 1.31
CA MET A 265 -2.73 11.22 -0.12
C MET A 265 -3.98 12.01 -0.51
N SER A 266 -4.98 12.08 0.37
CA SER A 266 -6.14 12.93 0.14
C SER A 266 -5.77 14.41 0.09
N ALA A 267 -4.83 14.87 0.94
CA ALA A 267 -4.33 16.25 0.92
C ALA A 267 -3.66 16.58 -0.41
N ILE A 268 -2.78 15.71 -0.91
CA ILE A 268 -2.10 15.88 -2.20
C ILE A 268 -3.12 15.96 -3.34
N LYS A 269 -4.13 15.08 -3.36
CA LYS A 269 -5.19 15.11 -4.37
C LYS A 269 -5.94 16.43 -4.37
N ARG A 270 -6.29 16.96 -3.20
CA ARG A 270 -7.00 18.26 -3.09
C ARG A 270 -6.12 19.42 -3.51
N ASP A 271 -4.83 19.43 -3.11
CA ASP A 271 -3.86 20.43 -3.57
C ASP A 271 -3.74 20.46 -5.10
N ARG A 272 -3.85 19.31 -5.76
CA ARG A 272 -3.82 19.17 -7.21
C ARG A 272 -5.18 19.34 -7.90
N GLY A 273 -6.25 19.59 -7.16
CA GLY A 273 -7.60 19.75 -7.69
C GLY A 273 -8.22 18.48 -8.28
N VAL A 274 -7.68 17.30 -7.92
CA VAL A 274 -8.16 16.00 -8.41
C VAL A 274 -8.81 15.18 -7.29
N LYS A 275 -9.54 14.16 -7.68
CA LYS A 275 -10.17 13.20 -6.74
C LYS A 275 -9.34 11.92 -6.61
N ASP A 276 -8.80 11.43 -7.68
CA ASP A 276 -8.05 10.19 -7.77
C ASP A 276 -6.69 10.46 -8.43
N PHE A 277 -5.64 9.66 -8.12
CA PHE A 277 -4.32 9.80 -8.71
C PHE A 277 -4.27 9.38 -10.18
N GLY A 278 -5.15 8.46 -10.57
CA GLY A 278 -5.23 7.91 -11.92
C GLY A 278 -6.57 7.25 -12.19
N ALA A 279 -6.69 6.61 -13.35
CA ALA A 279 -7.88 5.87 -13.76
C ALA A 279 -7.54 4.44 -14.22
N MET A 280 -6.50 3.84 -13.64
CA MET A 280 -5.98 2.54 -14.06
C MET A 280 -6.96 1.39 -13.75
N LEU A 281 -7.68 1.50 -12.64
CA LEU A 281 -8.62 0.48 -12.19
C LEU A 281 -10.05 1.01 -12.23
N GLU A 282 -10.91 0.37 -13.01
CA GLU A 282 -12.31 0.74 -13.14
C GLU A 282 -13.02 0.78 -11.78
N GLY A 283 -13.63 1.92 -11.44
CA GLY A 283 -14.31 2.15 -10.17
C GLY A 283 -13.39 2.31 -8.93
N HIS A 284 -12.05 2.31 -9.12
CA HIS A 284 -11.08 2.35 -8.01
C HIS A 284 -10.01 3.44 -8.10
N GLY A 285 -9.95 4.20 -9.19
CA GLY A 285 -8.89 5.19 -9.39
C GLY A 285 -7.57 4.59 -9.84
N GLY A 286 -6.47 5.19 -9.42
CA GLY A 286 -5.11 4.77 -9.76
C GLY A 286 -4.50 3.73 -8.84
N MET A 287 -3.28 3.31 -9.18
CA MET A 287 -2.46 2.41 -8.36
C MET A 287 -2.13 3.06 -7.00
N MET A 288 -1.78 4.36 -7.01
CA MET A 288 -1.47 5.10 -5.78
C MET A 288 -2.68 5.16 -4.84
N ASP A 289 -3.91 5.22 -5.38
CA ASP A 289 -5.14 5.17 -4.59
C ASP A 289 -5.38 3.81 -3.89
N ARG A 290 -4.68 2.75 -4.31
CA ARG A 290 -4.79 1.40 -3.73
C ARG A 290 -3.75 1.11 -2.66
N ILE A 291 -2.64 1.81 -2.71
CA ILE A 291 -1.51 1.61 -1.80
C ILE A 291 -1.27 2.80 -0.87
N ASP A 292 -2.16 3.80 -0.88
CA ASP A 292 -2.04 5.02 -0.07
C ASP A 292 -1.91 4.74 1.43
N SER A 293 -2.70 3.82 1.97
CA SER A 293 -2.61 3.36 3.36
C SER A 293 -1.36 2.48 3.58
N LEU A 294 -0.99 1.66 2.58
CA LEU A 294 0.17 0.77 2.66
C LEU A 294 1.49 1.54 2.73
N CYS A 295 1.61 2.65 2.00
CA CYS A 295 2.84 3.46 1.96
C CYS A 295 3.31 3.92 3.35
N PHE A 296 2.40 4.21 4.27
CA PHE A 296 2.75 4.62 5.62
C PHE A 296 2.91 3.43 6.57
N ALA A 297 2.13 2.38 6.37
CA ALA A 297 2.14 1.20 7.24
C ALA A 297 3.38 0.31 6.99
N ALA A 298 3.77 0.08 5.73
CA ALA A 298 4.80 -0.89 5.38
C ALA A 298 6.18 -0.61 5.99
N PRO A 299 6.76 0.62 5.92
CA PRO A 299 8.08 0.86 6.48
C PRO A 299 8.10 0.69 8.01
N VAL A 300 7.07 1.16 8.69
CA VAL A 300 7.02 1.06 10.15
C VAL A 300 6.81 -0.40 10.57
N PHE A 301 5.92 -1.13 9.92
CA PHE A 301 5.71 -2.55 10.19
C PHE A 301 7.01 -3.35 9.97
N PHE A 302 7.70 -3.13 8.85
CA PHE A 302 8.97 -3.76 8.56
C PHE A 302 9.99 -3.53 9.67
N HIS A 303 10.19 -2.27 10.11
CA HIS A 303 11.17 -1.94 11.14
C HIS A 303 10.76 -2.46 12.52
N VAL A 304 9.47 -2.48 12.85
CA VAL A 304 8.98 -3.09 14.10
C VAL A 304 9.26 -4.59 14.11
N VAL A 305 8.91 -5.29 13.03
CA VAL A 305 9.18 -6.73 12.92
C VAL A 305 10.68 -7.00 13.02
N ARG A 306 11.47 -6.26 12.26
CA ARG A 306 12.93 -6.42 12.28
C ARG A 306 13.54 -6.16 13.65
N TYR A 307 13.10 -5.13 14.36
CA TYR A 307 13.70 -4.76 15.65
C TYR A 307 13.34 -5.73 16.79
N PHE A 308 12.13 -6.26 16.81
CA PHE A 308 11.65 -7.06 17.93
C PHE A 308 11.72 -8.57 17.70
N TYR A 309 11.91 -9.04 16.46
CA TYR A 309 11.79 -10.46 16.12
C TYR A 309 13.02 -11.04 15.40
N THR A 310 14.08 -10.23 15.16
CA THR A 310 15.35 -10.69 14.55
C THR A 310 16.53 -10.62 15.53
#